data_a933a18c7843e8ce8f2b8c98ec7941b7
#
_entry.id   a933a18c7843e8ce8f2b8c98ec7941b7
#
_cell.length_a   1.000
_cell.length_b   1.000
_cell.length_c   1.000
_cell.angle_alpha   90.00
_cell.angle_beta   90.00
_cell.angle_gamma   90.00
#
_symmetry.space_group_name_H-M   'P 1'
#
loop_
_entity.id
_entity.type
_entity.pdbx_description
1 polymer ?
#
loop_
_entity_poly.entity_id
_entity_poly.type
_entity_poly.pdbx_seq_one_letter_code
_entity_poly.pdbx_strand_id
1 'polypeptide(L)'
;MLLENVELIQTAESIAEEKGIEKESVFQAIEKAISKAGKVKYGNDYDIRGSIDRKTGKISLARYQEVKKDVEDLLIEISLKDAKKKRKDIKIGEFIIEQLPDIDIGRISAQMAKQVLVQNIKEAESVKNYGLYKDKIGETISGIVKRMEFGNIVIDLSNAEAVIKKDEMIPRENLRRGDRVKAYLYNVNQDTKGPQIFLSRTHPQFLANLFKQEVPEINDGVIEIKSVARDPGSRAKIAVYSTDATIDPVGACVGMRGSRVQAVVTELQGEKIDIVTWSEDKATYIVNSLAPAQISKVIFEEESDKIKVIIPEDQLSLAIGRRGQNVRLSSILTNCEIDIIDEKDEKNKRNEDVKNISETFMSELNVDEVIAHLLATEGFASIEEIANSDDTDFKAIEGFDENIIKDLQERAMQNMSKKNKELKKKKTELNISKDLEDIKKFNLTDLIKLGENNIKNLDQLADLSSDELIEIFDNKLKRKDADEIIMKSRENWFKEDKKKN
;
A
#
# COMPACT_ATOMS: atom_id res chain seq x y z
N MET A 1 -35.15 -24.28 46.15
CA MET A 1 -33.88 -23.68 46.67
C MET A 1 -32.76 -24.70 46.93
N LEU A 2 -32.87 -25.70 47.85
CA LEU A 2 -31.75 -26.66 48.08
C LEU A 2 -31.45 -27.55 46.86
N LEU A 3 -32.46 -28.00 46.12
CA LEU A 3 -32.30 -28.79 44.89
C LEU A 3 -31.70 -27.98 43.76
N GLU A 4 -32.09 -26.74 43.58
CA GLU A 4 -31.60 -25.83 42.54
C GLU A 4 -30.10 -25.47 42.72
N ASN A 5 -29.66 -25.35 43.97
CA ASN A 5 -28.25 -25.09 44.30
C ASN A 5 -27.32 -26.27 43.96
N VAL A 6 -27.80 -27.49 44.14
CA VAL A 6 -27.07 -28.72 43.77
C VAL A 6 -27.03 -28.91 42.26
N GLU A 7 -28.13 -28.61 41.56
CA GLU A 7 -28.19 -28.64 40.10
C GLU A 7 -27.17 -27.66 39.46
N LEU A 8 -26.93 -26.50 40.09
CA LEU A 8 -25.97 -25.50 39.58
C LEU A 8 -24.54 -26.02 39.66
N ILE A 9 -24.17 -26.69 40.76
CA ILE A 9 -22.85 -27.30 40.90
C ILE A 9 -22.65 -28.41 39.86
N GLN A 10 -23.65 -29.32 39.73
CA GLN A 10 -23.59 -30.42 38.76
C GLN A 10 -23.51 -29.88 37.30
N THR A 11 -24.26 -28.84 37.00
CA THR A 11 -24.22 -28.20 35.68
C THR A 11 -22.83 -27.58 35.42
N ALA A 12 -22.24 -26.91 36.41
CA ALA A 12 -20.90 -26.34 36.28
C ALA A 12 -19.81 -27.41 36.07
N GLU A 13 -19.95 -28.53 36.80
CA GLU A 13 -19.05 -29.70 36.67
C GLU A 13 -19.17 -30.36 35.29
N SER A 14 -20.38 -30.59 34.82
CA SER A 14 -20.63 -31.16 33.49
C SER A 14 -20.10 -30.29 32.37
N ILE A 15 -20.23 -28.96 32.48
CA ILE A 15 -19.67 -28.01 31.50
C ILE A 15 -18.13 -28.03 31.55
N ALA A 16 -17.53 -28.10 32.74
CA ALA A 16 -16.08 -28.17 32.91
C ALA A 16 -15.52 -29.42 32.23
N GLU A 17 -16.17 -30.56 32.40
CA GLU A 17 -15.76 -31.84 31.77
C GLU A 17 -15.97 -31.81 30.25
N GLU A 18 -17.14 -31.35 29.77
CA GLU A 18 -17.46 -31.26 28.32
C GLU A 18 -16.48 -30.36 27.56
N LYS A 19 -16.01 -29.32 28.20
CA LYS A 19 -15.13 -28.32 27.57
C LYS A 19 -13.63 -28.45 27.94
N GLY A 20 -13.29 -29.35 28.87
CA GLY A 20 -11.92 -29.55 29.32
C GLY A 20 -11.30 -28.32 30.03
N ILE A 21 -12.13 -27.62 30.84
CA ILE A 21 -11.77 -26.39 31.54
C ILE A 21 -11.75 -26.63 33.04
N GLU A 22 -10.92 -25.87 33.77
CA GLU A 22 -10.92 -25.91 35.22
C GLU A 22 -12.27 -25.48 35.80
N LYS A 23 -12.79 -26.27 36.77
CA LYS A 23 -14.06 -25.99 37.46
C LYS A 23 -14.14 -24.58 38.03
N GLU A 24 -13.01 -24.05 38.53
CA GLU A 24 -12.94 -22.72 39.12
C GLU A 24 -13.23 -21.61 38.09
N SER A 25 -12.74 -21.79 36.87
CA SER A 25 -13.01 -20.86 35.77
C SER A 25 -14.49 -20.80 35.41
N VAL A 26 -15.17 -21.93 35.50
CA VAL A 26 -16.64 -22.01 35.29
C VAL A 26 -17.36 -21.25 36.39
N PHE A 27 -17.01 -21.45 37.67
CA PHE A 27 -17.62 -20.72 38.78
C PHE A 27 -17.41 -19.23 38.68
N GLN A 28 -16.18 -18.76 38.35
CA GLN A 28 -15.90 -17.35 38.16
C GLN A 28 -16.74 -16.71 37.02
N ALA A 29 -16.96 -17.46 35.96
CA ALA A 29 -17.82 -17.00 34.87
C ALA A 29 -19.27 -16.87 35.29
N ILE A 30 -19.77 -17.83 36.10
CA ILE A 30 -21.13 -17.75 36.67
C ILE A 30 -21.23 -16.56 37.63
N GLU A 31 -20.25 -16.31 38.49
CA GLU A 31 -20.23 -15.18 39.41
C GLU A 31 -20.25 -13.83 38.65
N LYS A 32 -19.50 -13.71 37.51
CA LYS A 32 -19.57 -12.54 36.60
C LYS A 32 -20.98 -12.37 36.00
N ALA A 33 -21.61 -13.46 35.58
CA ALA A 33 -22.97 -13.41 35.03
C ALA A 33 -23.99 -12.94 36.07
N ILE A 34 -23.90 -13.47 37.30
CA ILE A 34 -24.73 -13.08 38.42
C ILE A 34 -24.52 -11.60 38.78
N SER A 35 -23.28 -11.14 38.79
CA SER A 35 -22.94 -9.75 39.03
C SER A 35 -23.56 -8.82 37.97
N LYS A 36 -23.55 -9.24 36.71
CA LYS A 36 -24.17 -8.52 35.60
C LYS A 36 -25.69 -8.48 35.71
N ALA A 37 -26.31 -9.61 36.08
CA ALA A 37 -27.73 -9.66 36.33
C ALA A 37 -28.16 -8.80 37.52
N GLY A 38 -27.33 -8.78 38.58
CA GLY A 38 -27.51 -7.89 39.73
C GLY A 38 -27.48 -6.43 39.33
N LYS A 39 -26.50 -6.02 38.52
CA LYS A 39 -26.39 -4.63 38.00
C LYS A 39 -27.60 -4.21 37.17
N VAL A 40 -28.12 -5.09 36.34
CA VAL A 40 -29.37 -4.83 35.57
C VAL A 40 -30.58 -4.63 36.47
N LYS A 41 -30.70 -5.39 37.58
CA LYS A 41 -31.84 -5.29 38.48
C LYS A 41 -31.76 -4.12 39.46
N TYR A 42 -30.59 -3.87 40.03
CA TYR A 42 -30.40 -2.90 41.12
C TYR A 42 -29.82 -1.58 40.67
N GLY A 43 -29.29 -1.49 39.44
CA GLY A 43 -28.68 -0.31 38.81
C GLY A 43 -27.28 -0.61 38.28
N ASN A 44 -26.99 -0.16 37.05
CA ASN A 44 -25.71 -0.39 36.37
C ASN A 44 -24.57 0.37 37.02
N ASP A 45 -24.87 1.44 37.71
CA ASP A 45 -23.89 2.36 38.32
C ASP A 45 -23.36 1.88 39.68
N TYR A 46 -23.96 0.78 40.22
CA TYR A 46 -23.52 0.19 41.49
C TYR A 46 -22.45 -0.90 41.24
N ASP A 47 -21.45 -0.99 42.15
CA ASP A 47 -20.54 -2.14 42.17
C ASP A 47 -21.21 -3.32 42.87
N ILE A 48 -21.89 -4.16 42.09
CA ILE A 48 -22.57 -5.36 42.55
C ILE A 48 -21.74 -6.56 42.15
N ARG A 49 -21.40 -7.39 43.15
CA ARG A 49 -20.63 -8.61 42.95
C ARG A 49 -21.46 -9.80 43.46
N GLY A 50 -21.50 -10.82 42.61
CA GLY A 50 -22.08 -12.12 42.94
C GLY A 50 -21.01 -13.10 43.37
N SER A 51 -21.29 -13.91 44.36
CA SER A 51 -20.42 -15.01 44.79
C SER A 51 -21.22 -16.30 44.94
N ILE A 52 -20.57 -17.43 44.71
CA ILE A 52 -21.16 -18.77 44.83
C ILE A 52 -20.35 -19.56 45.85
N ASP A 53 -21.04 -20.12 46.85
CA ASP A 53 -20.39 -21.08 47.74
C ASP A 53 -20.15 -22.40 46.99
N ARG A 54 -18.87 -22.77 46.86
CA ARG A 54 -18.44 -23.97 46.13
C ARG A 54 -18.97 -25.29 46.71
N LYS A 55 -19.35 -25.31 47.98
CA LYS A 55 -19.85 -26.50 48.67
C LYS A 55 -21.37 -26.63 48.64
N THR A 56 -22.03 -25.52 48.83
CA THR A 56 -23.50 -25.49 48.95
C THR A 56 -24.20 -25.03 47.68
N GLY A 57 -23.49 -24.47 46.73
CA GLY A 57 -24.06 -23.85 45.54
C GLY A 57 -24.87 -22.59 45.82
N LYS A 58 -24.86 -22.08 47.07
CA LYS A 58 -25.63 -20.90 47.45
C LYS A 58 -25.06 -19.66 46.80
N ILE A 59 -25.93 -18.95 46.10
CA ILE A 59 -25.63 -17.68 45.47
C ILE A 59 -25.84 -16.54 46.45
N SER A 60 -24.95 -15.60 46.52
CA SER A 60 -25.09 -14.37 47.32
C SER A 60 -24.71 -13.18 46.48
N LEU A 61 -25.50 -12.11 46.56
CA LEU A 61 -25.29 -10.84 45.91
C LEU A 61 -24.97 -9.78 46.95
N ALA A 62 -23.94 -9.00 46.71
CA ALA A 62 -23.61 -7.92 47.61
C ALA A 62 -23.19 -6.66 46.81
N ARG A 63 -23.57 -5.52 47.33
CA ARG A 63 -23.10 -4.21 46.88
C ARG A 63 -21.80 -3.87 47.60
N TYR A 64 -20.80 -3.44 46.86
CA TYR A 64 -19.49 -3.03 47.35
C TYR A 64 -19.38 -1.51 47.24
N GLN A 65 -18.94 -0.84 48.33
CA GLN A 65 -18.62 0.56 48.37
C GLN A 65 -17.20 0.71 48.91
N GLU A 66 -16.30 1.31 48.12
CA GLU A 66 -14.91 1.56 48.52
C GLU A 66 -14.85 2.75 49.48
N VAL A 67 -14.11 2.60 50.58
CA VAL A 67 -13.91 3.70 51.55
C VAL A 67 -12.77 4.62 51.03
N LYS A 68 -13.13 5.83 50.64
CA LYS A 68 -12.20 6.86 50.23
C LYS A 68 -12.21 8.08 51.13
N LYS A 69 -11.14 8.88 51.07
CA LYS A 69 -11.03 10.13 51.83
C LYS A 69 -11.87 11.22 51.17
N ASP A 70 -11.75 11.33 49.86
CA ASP A 70 -12.52 12.24 49.01
C ASP A 70 -13.39 11.39 48.10
N VAL A 71 -14.71 11.55 48.18
CA VAL A 71 -15.71 10.75 47.46
C VAL A 71 -16.05 11.46 46.17
N GLU A 72 -15.79 10.85 45.07
CA GLU A 72 -16.13 11.36 43.74
C GLU A 72 -17.51 10.80 43.28
N ASP A 73 -17.79 9.53 43.55
CA ASP A 73 -19.05 8.87 43.17
C ASP A 73 -19.71 8.22 44.42
N LEU A 74 -20.80 8.80 44.89
CA LEU A 74 -21.59 8.30 46.03
C LEU A 74 -22.20 6.91 45.81
N LEU A 75 -22.26 6.41 44.57
CA LEU A 75 -22.84 5.10 44.23
C LEU A 75 -21.84 3.96 44.46
N ILE A 76 -20.57 4.20 44.26
CA ILE A 76 -19.47 3.22 44.34
C ILE A 76 -18.58 3.47 45.55
N GLU A 77 -18.50 4.73 46.04
CA GLU A 77 -17.60 5.14 47.09
C GLU A 77 -18.35 5.62 48.34
N ILE A 78 -17.72 5.53 49.51
CA ILE A 78 -18.28 5.98 50.76
C ILE A 78 -17.21 6.71 51.57
N SER A 79 -17.60 7.82 52.25
CA SER A 79 -16.66 8.55 53.09
C SER A 79 -16.23 7.74 54.33
N LEU A 80 -14.99 7.96 54.81
CA LEU A 80 -14.51 7.30 56.04
C LEU A 80 -15.40 7.54 57.25
N LYS A 81 -16.04 8.74 57.34
CA LYS A 81 -16.95 9.09 58.46
C LYS A 81 -18.22 8.22 58.44
N ASP A 82 -18.81 8.02 57.28
CA ASP A 82 -20.03 7.26 57.16
C ASP A 82 -19.74 5.75 57.16
N ALA A 83 -18.59 5.33 56.66
CA ALA A 83 -18.10 3.96 56.74
C ALA A 83 -17.90 3.52 58.20
N LYS A 84 -17.33 4.35 59.06
CA LYS A 84 -17.16 4.07 60.50
C LYS A 84 -18.49 4.00 61.31
N LYS A 85 -19.57 4.58 60.80
CA LYS A 85 -20.90 4.41 61.39
C LYS A 85 -21.42 3.00 61.19
N LYS A 86 -21.10 2.37 60.04
CA LYS A 86 -21.52 1.00 59.70
C LYS A 86 -20.54 -0.06 60.27
N ARG A 87 -19.21 0.24 60.32
CA ARG A 87 -18.19 -0.67 60.83
C ARG A 87 -17.05 0.11 61.50
N LYS A 88 -16.83 -0.06 62.80
CA LYS A 88 -15.94 0.79 63.63
C LYS A 88 -14.44 0.72 63.22
N ASP A 89 -13.97 -0.44 62.70
CA ASP A 89 -12.56 -0.73 62.46
C ASP A 89 -12.16 -0.63 60.99
N ILE A 90 -12.90 0.09 60.17
CA ILE A 90 -12.69 0.16 58.71
C ILE A 90 -11.60 1.20 58.35
N LYS A 91 -10.77 0.87 57.40
CA LYS A 91 -9.68 1.71 56.88
C LYS A 91 -9.98 2.17 55.46
N ILE A 92 -9.27 3.23 55.06
CA ILE A 92 -9.31 3.74 53.69
C ILE A 92 -8.81 2.64 52.72
N GLY A 93 -9.50 2.39 51.62
CA GLY A 93 -9.22 1.33 50.66
C GLY A 93 -9.91 -0.01 50.93
N GLU A 94 -10.62 -0.14 52.10
CA GLU A 94 -11.45 -1.31 52.36
C GLU A 94 -12.86 -1.12 51.80
N PHE A 95 -13.59 -2.22 51.65
CA PHE A 95 -14.96 -2.20 51.12
C PHE A 95 -16.01 -2.40 52.23
N ILE A 96 -17.08 -1.58 52.18
CA ILE A 96 -18.31 -1.90 52.86
C ILE A 96 -19.15 -2.81 51.97
N ILE A 97 -19.54 -3.96 52.53
CA ILE A 97 -20.31 -4.99 51.84
C ILE A 97 -21.74 -4.96 52.38
N GLU A 98 -22.68 -4.63 51.53
CA GLU A 98 -24.12 -4.66 51.84
C GLU A 98 -24.74 -5.83 51.11
N GLN A 99 -25.27 -6.79 51.87
CA GLN A 99 -25.96 -7.97 51.29
C GLN A 99 -27.28 -7.52 50.64
N LEU A 100 -27.43 -7.86 49.38
CA LEU A 100 -28.66 -7.61 48.64
C LEU A 100 -29.62 -8.80 48.76
N PRO A 101 -30.93 -8.57 48.68
CA PRO A 101 -31.91 -9.67 48.64
C PRO A 101 -31.61 -10.63 47.51
N ASP A 102 -31.87 -11.91 47.78
CA ASP A 102 -31.69 -12.94 46.76
C ASP A 102 -32.57 -12.62 45.53
N ILE A 103 -31.99 -12.76 44.36
CA ILE A 103 -32.76 -12.69 43.12
C ILE A 103 -33.24 -14.08 42.85
N ASP A 104 -34.49 -14.20 42.43
CA ASP A 104 -35.01 -15.48 41.90
C ASP A 104 -34.28 -15.76 40.59
N ILE A 105 -33.17 -16.51 40.75
CA ILE A 105 -32.11 -16.67 39.74
C ILE A 105 -32.40 -17.93 38.87
N GLY A 106 -33.58 -18.52 38.97
CA GLY A 106 -33.97 -19.72 38.26
C GLY A 106 -33.45 -19.87 36.81
N ARG A 107 -34.30 -20.15 35.88
CA ARG A 107 -33.94 -20.43 34.46
C ARG A 107 -33.18 -19.32 33.73
N ILE A 108 -33.41 -18.04 34.09
CA ILE A 108 -32.77 -16.88 33.41
C ILE A 108 -31.28 -16.82 33.69
N SER A 109 -30.87 -17.13 34.92
CA SER A 109 -29.45 -17.07 35.32
C SER A 109 -28.63 -18.23 34.79
N ALA A 110 -29.21 -19.42 34.72
CA ALA A 110 -28.54 -20.56 34.09
C ALA A 110 -28.28 -20.29 32.62
N GLN A 111 -29.20 -19.63 31.92
CA GLN A 111 -29.04 -19.25 30.51
C GLN A 111 -28.04 -18.12 30.34
N MET A 112 -28.04 -17.09 31.19
CA MET A 112 -27.06 -16.02 31.20
C MET A 112 -25.67 -16.54 31.59
N ALA A 113 -25.55 -17.41 32.58
CA ALA A 113 -24.31 -18.05 32.96
C ALA A 113 -23.72 -18.86 31.81
N LYS A 114 -24.52 -19.66 31.12
CA LYS A 114 -24.11 -20.38 29.91
C LYS A 114 -23.63 -19.43 28.83
N GLN A 115 -24.29 -18.29 28.61
CA GLN A 115 -23.89 -17.31 27.61
C GLN A 115 -22.56 -16.63 27.98
N VAL A 116 -22.34 -16.24 29.24
CA VAL A 116 -21.07 -15.63 29.71
C VAL A 116 -19.95 -16.66 29.67
N LEU A 117 -20.21 -17.91 30.03
CA LEU A 117 -19.24 -19.00 29.89
C LEU A 117 -18.79 -19.18 28.44
N VAL A 118 -19.74 -19.32 27.53
CA VAL A 118 -19.47 -19.46 26.10
C VAL A 118 -18.65 -18.26 25.59
N GLN A 119 -18.98 -17.06 26.10
CA GLN A 119 -18.24 -15.85 25.73
C GLN A 119 -16.82 -15.87 26.29
N ASN A 120 -16.60 -16.20 27.57
CA ASN A 120 -15.27 -16.27 28.18
C ASN A 120 -14.40 -17.36 27.52
N ILE A 121 -15.00 -18.50 27.16
CA ILE A 121 -14.29 -19.55 26.41
C ILE A 121 -13.84 -19.04 25.06
N LYS A 122 -14.76 -18.40 24.32
CA LYS A 122 -14.40 -17.81 23.02
C LYS A 122 -13.30 -16.77 23.15
N GLU A 123 -13.30 -15.95 24.19
CA GLU A 123 -12.26 -14.98 24.46
C GLU A 123 -10.90 -15.64 24.74
N ALA A 124 -10.89 -16.69 25.57
CA ALA A 124 -9.68 -17.45 25.87
C ALA A 124 -9.14 -18.19 24.63
N GLU A 125 -10.03 -18.85 23.85
CA GLU A 125 -9.70 -19.48 22.57
C GLU A 125 -9.16 -18.43 21.58
N SER A 126 -9.76 -17.24 21.53
CA SER A 126 -9.35 -16.13 20.69
C SER A 126 -7.91 -15.67 21.01
N VAL A 127 -7.60 -15.46 22.29
CA VAL A 127 -6.24 -15.07 22.72
C VAL A 127 -5.24 -16.18 22.37
N LYS A 128 -5.59 -17.44 22.62
CA LYS A 128 -4.74 -18.58 22.28
C LYS A 128 -4.50 -18.69 20.77
N ASN A 129 -5.55 -18.57 19.97
CA ASN A 129 -5.48 -18.63 18.50
C ASN A 129 -4.63 -17.47 17.94
N TYR A 130 -4.82 -16.26 18.45
CA TYR A 130 -3.98 -15.11 18.09
C TYR A 130 -2.49 -15.40 18.37
N GLY A 131 -2.15 -15.91 19.55
CA GLY A 131 -0.77 -16.27 19.90
C GLY A 131 -0.18 -17.35 18.99
N LEU A 132 -0.98 -18.35 18.58
CA LEU A 132 -0.51 -19.46 17.72
C LEU A 132 -0.31 -19.06 16.25
N TYR A 133 -1.07 -18.10 15.74
CA TYR A 133 -1.09 -17.75 14.31
C TYR A 133 -0.45 -16.41 13.99
N LYS A 134 -0.23 -15.52 14.97
CA LYS A 134 0.43 -14.23 14.76
C LYS A 134 1.79 -14.36 14.10
N ASP A 135 2.61 -15.27 14.58
CA ASP A 135 3.99 -15.47 14.07
C ASP A 135 4.02 -16.24 12.73
N LYS A 136 2.88 -16.78 12.31
CA LYS A 136 2.73 -17.47 11.01
C LYS A 136 2.17 -16.58 9.90
N ILE A 137 1.98 -15.29 10.18
CA ILE A 137 1.61 -14.35 9.12
C ILE A 137 2.71 -14.36 8.06
N GLY A 138 2.31 -14.53 6.79
CA GLY A 138 3.26 -14.69 5.69
C GLY A 138 3.46 -16.13 5.24
N GLU A 139 2.96 -17.12 5.97
CA GLU A 139 3.04 -18.52 5.60
C GLU A 139 1.82 -19.02 4.82
N THR A 140 1.99 -20.13 4.14
CA THR A 140 0.88 -20.86 3.50
C THR A 140 0.38 -21.95 4.44
N ILE A 141 -0.91 -21.87 4.77
CA ILE A 141 -1.59 -22.80 5.66
C ILE A 141 -2.55 -23.68 4.88
N SER A 142 -2.65 -24.96 5.25
CA SER A 142 -3.60 -25.92 4.71
C SER A 142 -4.75 -26.16 5.69
N GLY A 143 -5.96 -26.22 5.18
CA GLY A 143 -7.15 -26.54 5.98
C GLY A 143 -8.23 -27.23 5.14
N ILE A 144 -9.34 -27.55 5.77
CA ILE A 144 -10.49 -28.21 5.13
C ILE A 144 -11.67 -27.22 5.09
N VAL A 145 -12.32 -27.12 3.94
CA VAL A 145 -13.51 -26.28 3.81
C VAL A 145 -14.64 -26.82 4.70
N LYS A 146 -15.03 -26.05 5.70
CA LYS A 146 -16.09 -26.42 6.66
C LYS A 146 -17.46 -26.01 6.17
N ARG A 147 -17.62 -24.77 5.71
CA ARG A 147 -18.88 -24.17 5.23
C ARG A 147 -18.63 -22.94 4.37
N MET A 148 -19.66 -22.54 3.66
CA MET A 148 -19.68 -21.27 2.92
C MET A 148 -20.74 -20.34 3.55
N GLU A 149 -20.39 -19.10 3.82
CA GLU A 149 -21.26 -18.10 4.44
C GLU A 149 -21.16 -16.78 3.70
N PHE A 150 -22.26 -16.30 3.14
CA PHE A 150 -22.32 -15.00 2.42
C PHE A 150 -21.26 -14.85 1.33
N GLY A 151 -20.87 -15.93 0.68
CA GLY A 151 -19.82 -15.94 -0.35
C GLY A 151 -18.39 -16.06 0.19
N ASN A 152 -18.19 -16.03 1.50
CA ASN A 152 -16.90 -16.31 2.13
C ASN A 152 -16.78 -17.81 2.42
N ILE A 153 -15.56 -18.32 2.45
CA ILE A 153 -15.28 -19.72 2.78
C ILE A 153 -14.68 -19.79 4.18
N VAL A 154 -15.29 -20.59 5.02
CA VAL A 154 -14.76 -20.91 6.35
C VAL A 154 -13.98 -22.21 6.27
N ILE A 155 -12.73 -22.15 6.69
CA ILE A 155 -11.76 -23.25 6.66
C ILE A 155 -11.49 -23.68 8.10
N ASP A 156 -11.49 -24.98 8.32
CA ASP A 156 -11.07 -25.61 9.55
C ASP A 156 -9.58 -25.91 9.53
N LEU A 157 -8.84 -25.31 10.45
CA LEU A 157 -7.41 -25.49 10.64
C LEU A 157 -7.08 -26.49 11.75
N SER A 158 -8.01 -27.33 12.16
CA SER A 158 -7.97 -28.27 13.28
C SER A 158 -8.08 -27.59 14.67
N ASN A 159 -7.39 -26.51 14.93
CA ASN A 159 -7.40 -25.81 16.22
C ASN A 159 -8.17 -24.47 16.16
N ALA A 160 -8.45 -23.96 14.95
CA ALA A 160 -9.11 -22.67 14.77
C ALA A 160 -9.86 -22.64 13.43
N GLU A 161 -10.81 -21.72 13.31
CA GLU A 161 -11.47 -21.42 12.04
C GLU A 161 -10.80 -20.21 11.38
N ALA A 162 -10.52 -20.33 10.08
CA ALA A 162 -10.04 -19.25 9.25
C ALA A 162 -11.07 -18.91 8.16
N VAL A 163 -10.98 -17.69 7.61
CA VAL A 163 -11.90 -17.23 6.59
C VAL A 163 -11.13 -16.76 5.36
N ILE A 164 -11.55 -17.25 4.18
CA ILE A 164 -11.21 -16.64 2.90
C ILE A 164 -12.41 -15.79 2.49
N LYS A 165 -12.19 -14.48 2.34
CA LYS A 165 -13.20 -13.57 1.81
C LYS A 165 -13.45 -13.84 0.33
N LYS A 166 -14.63 -13.48 -0.15
CA LYS A 166 -14.99 -13.64 -1.57
C LYS A 166 -13.97 -12.99 -2.52
N ASP A 167 -13.47 -11.82 -2.17
CA ASP A 167 -12.50 -11.07 -2.98
C ASP A 167 -11.08 -11.67 -2.93
N GLU A 168 -10.83 -12.55 -1.95
CA GLU A 168 -9.56 -13.27 -1.76
C GLU A 168 -9.58 -14.69 -2.33
N MET A 169 -10.63 -15.04 -3.07
CA MET A 169 -10.75 -16.31 -3.79
C MET A 169 -10.29 -16.17 -5.24
N ILE A 170 -9.71 -17.23 -5.78
CA ILE A 170 -9.39 -17.26 -7.21
C ILE A 170 -10.70 -17.20 -8.01
N PRO A 171 -10.83 -16.29 -9.01
CA PRO A 171 -12.03 -16.21 -9.83
C PRO A 171 -12.35 -17.55 -10.50
N ARG A 172 -13.62 -17.96 -10.41
CA ARG A 172 -14.15 -19.24 -10.95
C ARG A 172 -13.70 -20.50 -10.21
N GLU A 173 -12.98 -20.37 -9.10
CA GLU A 173 -12.68 -21.51 -8.25
C GLU A 173 -13.95 -22.02 -7.57
N ASN A 174 -14.19 -23.34 -7.65
CA ASN A 174 -15.37 -23.95 -7.05
C ASN A 174 -14.97 -24.90 -5.92
N LEU A 175 -14.80 -24.33 -4.74
CA LEU A 175 -14.46 -25.06 -3.53
C LEU A 175 -15.75 -25.58 -2.85
N ARG A 176 -15.72 -26.85 -2.44
CA ARG A 176 -16.85 -27.53 -1.78
C ARG A 176 -16.50 -27.88 -0.35
N ARG A 177 -17.53 -28.10 0.45
CA ARG A 177 -17.35 -28.61 1.82
C ARG A 177 -16.59 -29.95 1.79
N GLY A 178 -15.52 -30.04 2.59
CA GLY A 178 -14.65 -31.21 2.67
C GLY A 178 -13.40 -31.12 1.80
N ASP A 179 -13.32 -30.14 0.88
CA ASP A 179 -12.13 -29.95 0.06
C ASP A 179 -10.97 -29.47 0.91
N ARG A 180 -9.77 -29.97 0.60
CA ARG A 180 -8.53 -29.50 1.21
C ARG A 180 -8.00 -28.31 0.42
N VAL A 181 -7.73 -27.20 1.10
CA VAL A 181 -7.31 -25.94 0.47
C VAL A 181 -6.06 -25.41 1.14
N LYS A 182 -5.11 -24.96 0.33
CA LYS A 182 -3.96 -24.18 0.75
C LYS A 182 -4.25 -22.69 0.52
N ALA A 183 -3.89 -21.85 1.48
CA ALA A 183 -4.05 -20.39 1.34
C ALA A 183 -2.98 -19.64 2.14
N TYR A 184 -2.70 -18.42 1.73
CA TYR A 184 -1.74 -17.53 2.37
C TYR A 184 -2.39 -16.82 3.58
N LEU A 185 -1.73 -16.86 4.72
CA LEU A 185 -2.17 -16.15 5.92
C LEU A 185 -1.69 -14.70 5.86
N TYR A 186 -2.61 -13.78 5.55
CA TYR A 186 -2.25 -12.37 5.41
C TYR A 186 -2.56 -11.52 6.65
N ASN A 187 -3.51 -11.95 7.49
CA ASN A 187 -3.86 -11.18 8.68
C ASN A 187 -4.45 -12.06 9.79
N VAL A 188 -4.15 -11.70 11.04
CA VAL A 188 -4.73 -12.29 12.24
C VAL A 188 -5.19 -11.17 13.17
N ASN A 189 -6.50 -11.06 13.38
CA ASN A 189 -7.10 -10.05 14.25
C ASN A 189 -7.09 -10.49 15.71
N GLN A 190 -6.86 -9.56 16.61
CA GLN A 190 -6.96 -9.78 18.04
C GLN A 190 -8.40 -9.72 18.55
N ASP A 191 -9.33 -9.16 17.76
CA ASP A 191 -10.72 -8.98 18.17
C ASP A 191 -11.44 -10.31 18.37
N THR A 192 -12.20 -10.38 19.46
CA THR A 192 -12.99 -11.57 19.82
C THR A 192 -14.33 -11.65 19.10
N LYS A 193 -14.72 -10.59 18.40
CA LYS A 193 -15.98 -10.50 17.65
C LYS A 193 -15.73 -10.78 16.16
N GLY A 194 -16.09 -11.98 15.71
CA GLY A 194 -15.98 -12.37 14.31
C GLY A 194 -14.78 -13.28 14.00
N PRO A 195 -14.49 -13.51 12.72
CA PRO A 195 -13.36 -14.32 12.30
C PRO A 195 -12.05 -13.61 12.62
N GLN A 196 -11.07 -14.38 13.11
CA GLN A 196 -9.75 -13.84 13.50
C GLN A 196 -8.69 -14.08 12.46
N ILE A 197 -8.71 -15.23 11.79
CA ILE A 197 -7.66 -15.67 10.86
C ILE A 197 -8.17 -15.46 9.45
N PHE A 198 -7.45 -14.63 8.69
CA PHE A 198 -7.79 -14.29 7.33
C PHE A 198 -6.79 -14.86 6.35
N LEU A 199 -7.32 -15.60 5.39
CA LEU A 199 -6.53 -16.28 4.36
C LEU A 199 -6.85 -15.71 2.98
N SER A 200 -5.85 -15.72 2.11
CA SER A 200 -5.96 -15.28 0.72
C SER A 200 -5.43 -16.34 -0.25
N ARG A 201 -6.10 -16.48 -1.39
CA ARG A 201 -5.62 -17.25 -2.54
C ARG A 201 -5.27 -16.37 -3.74
N THR A 202 -5.55 -15.05 -3.63
CA THR A 202 -5.25 -14.05 -4.65
C THR A 202 -3.93 -13.32 -4.40
N HIS A 203 -3.44 -13.31 -3.17
CA HIS A 203 -2.24 -12.57 -2.78
C HIS A 203 -0.99 -13.01 -3.57
N PRO A 204 -0.13 -12.08 -4.05
CA PRO A 204 1.09 -12.43 -4.80
C PRO A 204 2.04 -13.36 -4.03
N GLN A 205 2.19 -13.14 -2.72
CA GLN A 205 3.05 -13.98 -1.87
C GLN A 205 2.58 -15.44 -1.77
N PHE A 206 1.29 -15.71 -2.04
CA PHE A 206 0.81 -17.08 -2.12
C PHE A 206 1.54 -17.85 -3.22
N LEU A 207 1.69 -17.23 -4.41
CA LEU A 207 2.45 -17.82 -5.50
C LEU A 207 3.92 -18.03 -5.14
N ALA A 208 4.56 -17.04 -4.51
CA ALA A 208 5.95 -17.16 -4.07
C ALA A 208 6.14 -18.32 -3.08
N ASN A 209 5.24 -18.47 -2.12
CA ASN A 209 5.28 -19.55 -1.16
C ASN A 209 5.04 -20.92 -1.77
N LEU A 210 4.19 -21.02 -2.81
CA LEU A 210 4.02 -22.27 -3.55
C LEU A 210 5.31 -22.66 -4.27
N PHE A 211 5.98 -21.72 -4.94
CA PHE A 211 7.28 -21.98 -5.53
C PHE A 211 8.33 -22.38 -4.49
N LYS A 212 8.35 -21.75 -3.34
CA LYS A 212 9.25 -22.13 -2.23
C LYS A 212 9.01 -23.56 -1.74
N GLN A 213 7.78 -24.05 -1.81
CA GLN A 213 7.46 -25.46 -1.45
C GLN A 213 7.87 -26.45 -2.53
N GLU A 214 7.74 -26.11 -3.82
CA GLU A 214 8.00 -27.00 -4.94
C GLU A 214 9.44 -26.98 -5.46
N VAL A 215 10.20 -25.90 -5.16
CA VAL A 215 11.55 -25.66 -5.67
C VAL A 215 12.54 -25.63 -4.50
N PRO A 216 13.28 -26.73 -4.26
CA PRO A 216 14.24 -26.79 -3.13
C PRO A 216 15.29 -25.68 -3.18
N GLU A 217 15.77 -25.32 -4.37
CA GLU A 217 16.78 -24.28 -4.58
C GLU A 217 16.33 -22.89 -4.09
N ILE A 218 15.01 -22.64 -4.10
CA ILE A 218 14.43 -21.43 -3.50
C ILE A 218 14.39 -21.54 -1.97
N ASN A 219 14.04 -22.72 -1.47
CA ASN A 219 14.00 -22.95 -0.03
C ASN A 219 15.40 -22.87 0.61
N ASP A 220 16.41 -23.33 -0.10
CA ASP A 220 17.81 -23.29 0.33
C ASP A 220 18.47 -21.91 0.14
N GLY A 221 17.75 -20.95 -0.46
CA GLY A 221 18.21 -19.57 -0.66
C GLY A 221 19.21 -19.39 -1.80
N VAL A 222 19.42 -20.39 -2.65
CA VAL A 222 20.26 -20.31 -3.86
C VAL A 222 19.55 -19.50 -4.95
N ILE A 223 18.23 -19.67 -5.05
CA ILE A 223 17.38 -18.89 -5.95
C ILE A 223 16.49 -17.99 -5.10
N GLU A 224 16.46 -16.72 -5.45
CA GLU A 224 15.62 -15.73 -4.80
C GLU A 224 14.47 -15.30 -5.71
N ILE A 225 13.27 -15.17 -5.16
CA ILE A 225 12.15 -14.53 -5.82
C ILE A 225 12.20 -13.04 -5.51
N LYS A 226 12.51 -12.21 -6.50
CA LYS A 226 12.66 -10.77 -6.35
C LYS A 226 11.33 -10.03 -6.42
N SER A 227 10.43 -10.46 -7.31
CA SER A 227 9.13 -9.82 -7.50
C SER A 227 8.10 -10.81 -8.03
N VAL A 228 6.83 -10.54 -7.75
CA VAL A 228 5.68 -11.32 -8.23
C VAL A 228 4.58 -10.37 -8.66
N ALA A 229 4.12 -10.52 -9.90
CA ALA A 229 2.94 -9.84 -10.43
C ALA A 229 1.87 -10.89 -10.77
N ARG A 230 0.63 -10.66 -10.33
CA ARG A 230 -0.41 -11.67 -10.46
C ARG A 230 -1.75 -11.06 -10.89
N ASP A 231 -2.41 -11.74 -11.82
CA ASP A 231 -3.80 -11.57 -12.20
C ASP A 231 -4.52 -12.89 -11.86
N PRO A 232 -5.10 -12.98 -10.63
CA PRO A 232 -5.54 -14.26 -10.08
C PRO A 232 -6.50 -15.03 -10.99
N GLY A 233 -6.22 -16.32 -11.20
CA GLY A 233 -7.01 -17.20 -12.04
C GLY A 233 -6.82 -17.02 -13.56
N SER A 234 -5.91 -16.13 -13.97
CA SER A 234 -5.61 -15.86 -15.38
C SER A 234 -4.13 -16.06 -15.70
N ARG A 235 -3.28 -15.16 -15.23
CA ARG A 235 -1.83 -15.20 -15.49
C ARG A 235 -1.05 -14.54 -14.37
N ALA A 236 0.16 -15.03 -14.13
CA ALA A 236 1.12 -14.44 -13.20
C ALA A 236 2.51 -14.37 -13.82
N LYS A 237 3.32 -13.44 -13.36
CA LYS A 237 4.76 -13.36 -13.65
C LYS A 237 5.54 -13.40 -12.35
N ILE A 238 6.64 -14.13 -12.33
CA ILE A 238 7.54 -14.26 -11.20
C ILE A 238 8.97 -13.96 -11.65
N ALA A 239 9.63 -13.03 -10.98
CA ALA A 239 11.02 -12.69 -11.26
C ALA A 239 11.94 -13.45 -10.31
N VAL A 240 12.84 -14.23 -10.87
CA VAL A 240 13.77 -15.09 -10.14
C VAL A 240 15.21 -14.70 -10.44
N TYR A 241 16.05 -14.81 -9.40
CA TYR A 241 17.47 -14.51 -9.48
C TYR A 241 18.25 -15.63 -8.81
N SER A 242 19.35 -16.05 -9.41
CA SER A 242 20.27 -17.01 -8.78
C SER A 242 21.48 -16.30 -8.23
N THR A 243 21.85 -16.61 -6.98
CA THR A 243 23.09 -16.15 -6.36
C THR A 243 24.30 -16.92 -6.91
N ASP A 244 24.07 -18.13 -7.45
CA ASP A 244 25.09 -18.95 -8.09
C ASP A 244 24.96 -18.86 -9.62
N ALA A 245 25.99 -18.34 -10.28
CA ALA A 245 26.02 -18.18 -11.73
C ALA A 245 25.96 -19.50 -12.54
N THR A 246 26.22 -20.63 -11.88
CA THR A 246 26.17 -21.96 -12.52
C THR A 246 24.77 -22.53 -12.61
N ILE A 247 23.80 -21.96 -11.88
CA ILE A 247 22.42 -22.45 -11.82
C ILE A 247 21.50 -21.54 -12.63
N ASP A 248 20.81 -22.13 -13.61
CA ASP A 248 19.74 -21.45 -14.33
C ASP A 248 18.49 -21.33 -13.44
N PRO A 249 18.12 -20.12 -12.97
CA PRO A 249 17.00 -19.94 -12.07
C PRO A 249 15.65 -20.27 -12.73
N VAL A 250 15.53 -20.03 -14.03
CA VAL A 250 14.30 -20.33 -14.78
C VAL A 250 14.14 -21.83 -14.95
N GLY A 251 15.18 -22.51 -15.39
CA GLY A 251 15.16 -23.96 -15.56
C GLY A 251 14.88 -24.71 -14.26
N ALA A 252 15.46 -24.27 -13.14
CA ALA A 252 15.22 -24.85 -11.81
C ALA A 252 13.76 -24.70 -11.37
N CYS A 253 13.15 -23.53 -11.60
CA CYS A 253 11.75 -23.27 -11.27
C CYS A 253 10.77 -24.01 -12.19
N VAL A 254 11.12 -24.20 -13.46
CA VAL A 254 10.31 -24.99 -14.42
C VAL A 254 10.34 -26.46 -14.05
N GLY A 255 11.53 -26.97 -13.71
CA GLY A 255 11.76 -28.38 -13.40
C GLY A 255 11.74 -29.28 -14.61
N MET A 256 12.03 -30.58 -14.40
CA MET A 256 12.06 -31.55 -15.51
C MET A 256 10.71 -31.61 -16.23
N ARG A 257 10.73 -31.31 -17.53
CA ARG A 257 9.51 -31.29 -18.39
C ARG A 257 8.39 -30.39 -17.83
N GLY A 258 8.72 -29.37 -17.07
CA GLY A 258 7.75 -28.47 -16.47
C GLY A 258 7.00 -28.99 -15.24
N SER A 259 7.49 -30.08 -14.60
CA SER A 259 6.78 -30.74 -13.51
C SER A 259 6.54 -29.82 -12.30
N ARG A 260 7.53 -29.00 -11.92
CA ARG A 260 7.43 -28.10 -10.76
C ARG A 260 6.45 -26.94 -11.02
N VAL A 261 6.59 -26.26 -12.14
CA VAL A 261 5.66 -25.18 -12.51
C VAL A 261 4.25 -25.71 -12.69
N GLN A 262 4.07 -26.92 -13.24
CA GLN A 262 2.76 -27.53 -13.44
C GLN A 262 2.07 -27.87 -12.11
N ALA A 263 2.82 -28.27 -11.08
CA ALA A 263 2.28 -28.48 -9.74
C ALA A 263 1.69 -27.18 -9.17
N VAL A 264 2.41 -26.06 -9.31
CA VAL A 264 1.92 -24.74 -8.89
C VAL A 264 0.71 -24.29 -9.74
N VAL A 265 0.76 -24.45 -11.07
CA VAL A 265 -0.36 -24.15 -11.98
C VAL A 265 -1.62 -24.91 -11.57
N THR A 266 -1.48 -26.19 -11.21
CA THR A 266 -2.61 -27.03 -10.78
C THR A 266 -3.22 -26.54 -9.48
N GLU A 267 -2.39 -26.17 -8.49
CA GLU A 267 -2.88 -25.60 -7.23
C GLU A 267 -3.63 -24.26 -7.45
N LEU A 268 -3.19 -23.46 -8.43
CA LEU A 268 -3.81 -22.18 -8.80
C LEU A 268 -4.92 -22.31 -9.87
N GLN A 269 -5.49 -23.50 -10.04
CA GLN A 269 -6.64 -23.76 -10.91
C GLN A 269 -6.38 -23.41 -12.40
N GLY A 270 -5.16 -23.62 -12.87
CA GLY A 270 -4.79 -23.40 -14.27
C GLY A 270 -4.30 -21.98 -14.61
N GLU A 271 -3.96 -21.18 -13.61
CA GLU A 271 -3.33 -19.87 -13.82
C GLU A 271 -1.98 -20.04 -14.54
N LYS A 272 -1.80 -19.34 -15.66
CA LYS A 272 -0.56 -19.41 -16.44
C LYS A 272 0.56 -18.64 -15.73
N ILE A 273 1.73 -19.24 -15.63
CA ILE A 273 2.86 -18.65 -14.91
C ILE A 273 4.02 -18.43 -15.88
N ASP A 274 4.46 -17.18 -15.99
CA ASP A 274 5.67 -16.78 -16.71
C ASP A 274 6.81 -16.59 -15.69
N ILE A 275 7.90 -17.32 -15.87
CA ILE A 275 9.09 -17.21 -15.03
C ILE A 275 10.09 -16.33 -15.78
N VAL A 276 10.50 -15.25 -15.16
CA VAL A 276 11.34 -14.18 -15.74
C VAL A 276 12.66 -14.11 -14.98
N THR A 277 13.77 -14.02 -15.69
CA THR A 277 15.08 -13.76 -15.07
C THR A 277 15.13 -12.29 -14.62
N TRP A 278 15.37 -12.09 -13.34
CA TRP A 278 15.63 -10.76 -12.80
C TRP A 278 17.05 -10.29 -13.16
N SER A 279 17.21 -9.00 -13.39
CA SER A 279 18.52 -8.36 -13.65
C SER A 279 18.61 -7.05 -12.86
N GLU A 280 19.83 -6.70 -12.42
CA GLU A 280 20.11 -5.38 -11.84
C GLU A 280 19.96 -4.25 -12.87
N ASP A 281 20.31 -4.57 -14.13
CA ASP A 281 20.06 -3.65 -15.23
C ASP A 281 18.57 -3.58 -15.54
N LYS A 282 18.00 -2.39 -15.31
CA LYS A 282 16.56 -2.15 -15.50
C LYS A 282 16.10 -2.40 -16.93
N ALA A 283 16.95 -2.04 -17.95
CA ALA A 283 16.59 -2.25 -19.34
C ALA A 283 16.44 -3.74 -19.64
N THR A 284 17.43 -4.53 -19.28
CA THR A 284 17.41 -5.99 -19.43
C THR A 284 16.24 -6.63 -18.68
N TYR A 285 15.96 -6.16 -17.46
CA TYR A 285 14.84 -6.70 -16.68
C TYR A 285 13.49 -6.41 -17.33
N ILE A 286 13.28 -5.21 -17.88
CA ILE A 286 12.05 -4.85 -18.60
C ILE A 286 11.91 -5.71 -19.86
N VAL A 287 12.98 -5.89 -20.64
CA VAL A 287 13.00 -6.76 -21.82
C VAL A 287 12.57 -8.19 -21.43
N ASN A 288 13.18 -8.75 -20.41
CA ASN A 288 12.84 -10.07 -19.91
C ASN A 288 11.39 -10.16 -19.44
N SER A 289 10.88 -9.10 -18.79
CA SER A 289 9.52 -9.08 -18.24
C SER A 289 8.43 -9.08 -19.30
N LEU A 290 8.69 -8.51 -20.48
CA LEU A 290 7.74 -8.43 -21.60
C LEU A 290 7.75 -9.67 -22.48
N ALA A 291 8.64 -10.66 -22.23
CA ALA A 291 8.63 -11.91 -22.96
C ALA A 291 7.19 -12.50 -23.05
N PRO A 292 6.82 -13.13 -24.18
CA PRO A 292 7.65 -13.55 -25.30
C PRO A 292 7.85 -12.51 -26.42
N ALA A 293 7.42 -11.24 -26.24
CA ALA A 293 7.58 -10.21 -27.25
C ALA A 293 9.06 -9.82 -27.41
N GLN A 294 9.47 -9.57 -28.67
CA GLN A 294 10.79 -9.03 -28.97
C GLN A 294 10.73 -7.51 -28.93
N ILE A 295 11.72 -6.89 -28.27
CA ILE A 295 11.81 -5.45 -28.06
C ILE A 295 12.97 -4.92 -28.89
N SER A 296 12.74 -3.83 -29.64
CA SER A 296 13.78 -3.14 -30.41
C SER A 296 14.64 -2.25 -29.52
N LYS A 297 14.03 -1.43 -28.64
CA LYS A 297 14.72 -0.45 -27.83
C LYS A 297 13.92 -0.11 -26.56
N VAL A 298 14.65 0.21 -25.48
CA VAL A 298 14.10 0.77 -24.24
C VAL A 298 14.67 2.17 -24.05
N ILE A 299 13.81 3.15 -23.81
CA ILE A 299 14.17 4.55 -23.58
C ILE A 299 13.68 4.94 -22.18
N PHE A 300 14.61 5.44 -21.36
CA PHE A 300 14.33 6.01 -20.05
C PHE A 300 14.10 7.51 -20.19
N GLU A 301 13.00 8.03 -19.69
CA GLU A 301 12.78 9.47 -19.61
C GLU A 301 13.36 10.00 -18.31
N GLU A 302 14.33 10.92 -18.39
CA GLU A 302 15.00 11.48 -17.21
C GLU A 302 14.05 12.29 -16.31
N GLU A 303 12.99 12.85 -16.87
CA GLU A 303 12.05 13.72 -16.16
C GLU A 303 10.83 12.98 -15.58
N SER A 304 10.57 11.74 -15.99
CA SER A 304 9.42 10.95 -15.57
C SER A 304 9.83 9.52 -15.22
N ASP A 305 9.12 8.88 -14.27
CA ASP A 305 9.30 7.45 -13.98
C ASP A 305 8.73 6.54 -15.09
N LYS A 306 8.47 7.11 -16.28
CA LYS A 306 7.93 6.39 -17.44
C LYS A 306 9.05 5.86 -18.30
N ILE A 307 8.85 4.65 -18.78
CA ILE A 307 9.78 3.96 -19.62
C ILE A 307 9.10 3.65 -20.95
N LYS A 308 9.65 4.19 -22.03
CA LYS A 308 9.18 3.92 -23.39
C LYS A 308 9.85 2.68 -23.93
N VAL A 309 9.04 1.74 -24.37
CA VAL A 309 9.52 0.49 -24.98
C VAL A 309 9.08 0.46 -26.44
N ILE A 310 10.07 0.48 -27.34
CA ILE A 310 9.85 0.48 -28.78
C ILE A 310 9.82 -0.96 -29.25
N ILE A 311 8.74 -1.32 -29.96
CA ILE A 311 8.45 -2.68 -30.36
C ILE A 311 8.09 -2.71 -31.85
N PRO A 312 8.54 -3.73 -32.60
CA PRO A 312 8.10 -3.95 -33.97
C PRO A 312 6.58 -4.20 -34.05
N GLU A 313 5.93 -3.72 -35.10
CA GLU A 313 4.47 -3.82 -35.30
C GLU A 313 3.93 -5.25 -35.14
N ASP A 314 4.67 -6.27 -35.66
CA ASP A 314 4.31 -7.66 -35.57
C ASP A 314 4.33 -8.22 -34.13
N GLN A 315 5.10 -7.61 -33.21
CA GLN A 315 5.25 -7.99 -31.80
C GLN A 315 4.35 -7.20 -30.86
N LEU A 316 3.75 -6.12 -31.32
CA LEU A 316 2.96 -5.18 -30.51
C LEU A 316 1.82 -5.88 -29.76
N SER A 317 1.07 -6.73 -30.46
CA SER A 317 -0.03 -7.49 -29.87
C SER A 317 0.42 -8.47 -28.78
N LEU A 318 1.63 -9.03 -28.90
CA LEU A 318 2.23 -9.92 -27.90
C LEU A 318 2.70 -9.14 -26.67
N ALA A 319 3.32 -8.00 -26.89
CA ALA A 319 3.83 -7.15 -25.81
C ALA A 319 2.70 -6.58 -24.95
N ILE A 320 1.65 -6.07 -25.57
CA ILE A 320 0.46 -5.58 -24.86
C ILE A 320 -0.27 -6.75 -24.20
N GLY A 321 -0.45 -7.82 -24.94
CA GLY A 321 -1.22 -8.97 -24.51
C GLY A 321 -2.74 -8.72 -24.50
N ARG A 322 -3.52 -9.76 -24.21
CA ARG A 322 -4.97 -9.66 -24.18
C ARG A 322 -5.42 -8.64 -23.11
N ARG A 323 -6.14 -7.59 -23.51
CA ARG A 323 -6.61 -6.49 -22.63
C ARG A 323 -5.49 -5.80 -21.84
N GLY A 324 -4.30 -5.68 -22.40
CA GLY A 324 -3.16 -5.09 -21.74
C GLY A 324 -2.58 -5.92 -20.58
N GLN A 325 -2.91 -7.21 -20.49
CA GLN A 325 -2.50 -8.04 -19.36
C GLN A 325 -0.97 -8.21 -19.28
N ASN A 326 -0.28 -8.38 -20.41
CA ASN A 326 1.16 -8.61 -20.38
C ASN A 326 1.92 -7.36 -19.91
N VAL A 327 1.61 -6.18 -20.49
CA VAL A 327 2.25 -4.92 -20.09
C VAL A 327 1.92 -4.57 -18.64
N ARG A 328 0.66 -4.74 -18.20
CA ARG A 328 0.25 -4.47 -16.82
C ARG A 328 0.99 -5.35 -15.82
N LEU A 329 1.11 -6.65 -16.10
CA LEU A 329 1.87 -7.56 -15.22
C LEU A 329 3.36 -7.20 -15.21
N SER A 330 3.93 -6.82 -16.37
CA SER A 330 5.33 -6.36 -16.45
C SER A 330 5.56 -5.07 -15.67
N SER A 331 4.64 -4.10 -15.76
CA SER A 331 4.72 -2.85 -14.97
C SER A 331 4.68 -3.12 -13.46
N ILE A 332 3.79 -4.02 -13.00
CA ILE A 332 3.72 -4.42 -11.58
C ILE A 332 5.01 -5.15 -11.18
N LEU A 333 5.51 -6.06 -12.03
CA LEU A 333 6.69 -6.87 -11.75
C LEU A 333 7.95 -6.01 -11.61
N THR A 334 8.13 -5.03 -12.50
CA THR A 334 9.30 -4.14 -12.56
C THR A 334 9.16 -2.89 -11.67
N ASN A 335 7.93 -2.65 -11.17
CA ASN A 335 7.55 -1.43 -10.44
C ASN A 335 7.85 -0.14 -11.24
N CYS A 336 7.62 -0.18 -12.56
CA CYS A 336 7.83 0.93 -13.48
C CYS A 336 6.59 1.12 -14.36
N GLU A 337 6.30 2.36 -14.76
CA GLU A 337 5.26 2.62 -15.75
C GLU A 337 5.82 2.38 -17.15
N ILE A 338 5.34 1.33 -17.83
CA ILE A 338 5.81 0.93 -19.16
C ILE A 338 4.82 1.44 -20.21
N ASP A 339 5.33 2.27 -21.12
CA ASP A 339 4.61 2.75 -22.29
C ASP A 339 5.12 2.05 -23.55
N ILE A 340 4.22 1.43 -24.29
CA ILE A 340 4.56 0.66 -25.49
C ILE A 340 4.30 1.51 -26.73
N ILE A 341 5.31 1.67 -27.54
CA ILE A 341 5.27 2.48 -28.77
C ILE A 341 5.67 1.61 -29.96
N ASP A 342 4.92 1.75 -31.05
CA ASP A 342 5.28 1.12 -32.33
C ASP A 342 6.55 1.76 -32.90
N GLU A 343 7.46 0.94 -33.44
CA GLU A 343 8.69 1.40 -34.07
C GLU A 343 8.43 2.34 -35.25
N LYS A 344 7.31 2.15 -35.97
CA LYS A 344 6.92 3.05 -37.06
C LYS A 344 6.47 4.41 -36.54
N ASP A 345 5.68 4.42 -35.48
CA ASP A 345 5.19 5.66 -34.88
C ASP A 345 6.33 6.46 -34.25
N GLU A 346 7.28 5.77 -33.62
CA GLU A 346 8.49 6.43 -33.09
C GLU A 346 9.35 7.02 -34.22
N LYS A 347 9.56 6.27 -35.31
CA LYS A 347 10.29 6.77 -36.47
C LYS A 347 9.57 7.96 -37.13
N ASN A 348 8.26 7.90 -37.28
CA ASN A 348 7.47 9.00 -37.83
C ASN A 348 7.59 10.25 -36.93
N LYS A 349 7.42 10.08 -35.63
CA LYS A 349 7.56 11.18 -34.67
C LYS A 349 8.95 11.78 -34.70
N ARG A 350 9.99 10.95 -34.71
CA ARG A 350 11.37 11.39 -34.82
C ARG A 350 11.61 12.15 -36.11
N ASN A 351 11.07 11.67 -37.25
CA ASN A 351 11.18 12.36 -38.54
C ASN A 351 10.44 13.70 -38.52
N GLU A 352 9.27 13.79 -37.87
CA GLU A 352 8.55 15.06 -37.67
C GLU A 352 9.34 16.01 -36.78
N ASP A 353 9.92 15.53 -35.69
CA ASP A 353 10.77 16.34 -34.80
C ASP A 353 11.99 16.85 -35.52
N VAL A 354 12.71 16.01 -36.28
CA VAL A 354 13.82 16.41 -37.11
C VAL A 354 13.41 17.46 -38.16
N LYS A 355 12.25 17.28 -38.79
CA LYS A 355 11.71 18.25 -39.76
C LYS A 355 11.41 19.58 -39.10
N ASN A 356 10.75 19.60 -37.97
CA ASN A 356 10.41 20.83 -37.22
C ASN A 356 11.67 21.58 -36.77
N ILE A 357 12.68 20.84 -36.26
CA ILE A 357 13.98 21.40 -35.89
C ILE A 357 14.71 21.96 -37.12
N SER A 358 14.71 21.21 -38.22
CA SER A 358 15.32 21.65 -39.48
C SER A 358 14.66 22.93 -40.02
N GLU A 359 13.31 23.02 -40.02
CA GLU A 359 12.58 24.22 -40.41
C GLU A 359 12.92 25.41 -39.50
N THR A 360 13.09 25.18 -38.19
CA THR A 360 13.53 26.20 -37.24
C THR A 360 14.96 26.68 -37.57
N PHE A 361 15.91 25.78 -37.84
CA PHE A 361 17.27 26.14 -38.23
C PHE A 361 17.30 26.87 -39.54
N MET A 362 16.52 26.45 -40.55
CA MET A 362 16.42 27.20 -41.81
C MET A 362 15.92 28.62 -41.60
N SER A 363 14.89 28.82 -40.82
CA SER A 363 14.26 30.12 -40.61
C SER A 363 15.08 31.06 -39.72
N GLU A 364 15.70 30.54 -38.68
CA GLU A 364 16.39 31.34 -37.67
C GLU A 364 17.91 31.54 -37.98
N LEU A 365 18.59 30.53 -38.54
CA LEU A 365 20.00 30.60 -38.91
C LEU A 365 20.25 30.94 -40.37
N ASN A 366 19.19 30.96 -41.18
CA ASN A 366 19.27 31.21 -42.63
C ASN A 366 20.28 30.28 -43.33
N VAL A 367 20.15 28.97 -43.07
CA VAL A 367 20.95 27.89 -43.63
C VAL A 367 20.17 27.10 -44.66
N ASP A 368 20.88 26.39 -45.54
CA ASP A 368 20.26 25.50 -46.52
C ASP A 368 19.61 24.29 -45.83
N GLU A 369 18.58 23.72 -46.47
CA GLU A 369 17.83 22.54 -45.99
C GLU A 369 18.75 21.35 -45.67
N VAL A 370 19.81 21.16 -46.46
CA VAL A 370 20.75 20.05 -46.25
C VAL A 370 21.56 20.25 -44.95
N ILE A 371 22.05 21.47 -44.69
CA ILE A 371 22.79 21.79 -43.45
C ILE A 371 21.85 21.69 -42.23
N ALA A 372 20.65 22.25 -42.36
CA ALA A 372 19.65 22.18 -41.26
C ALA A 372 19.27 20.76 -40.91
N HIS A 373 19.06 19.89 -41.93
CA HIS A 373 18.73 18.49 -41.74
C HIS A 373 19.89 17.69 -41.12
N LEU A 374 21.15 17.96 -41.55
CA LEU A 374 22.32 17.32 -40.97
C LEU A 374 22.47 17.70 -39.49
N LEU A 375 22.36 18.96 -39.12
CA LEU A 375 22.42 19.41 -37.73
C LEU A 375 21.34 18.73 -36.87
N ALA A 376 20.11 18.67 -37.35
CA ALA A 376 19.03 18.03 -36.65
C ALA A 376 19.22 16.50 -36.51
N THR A 377 19.77 15.82 -37.50
CA THR A 377 20.04 14.36 -37.44
C THR A 377 21.21 14.00 -36.56
N GLU A 378 22.22 14.88 -36.44
CA GLU A 378 23.36 14.68 -35.54
C GLU A 378 23.05 15.02 -34.05
N GLY A 379 21.82 15.46 -33.78
CA GLY A 379 21.33 15.60 -32.42
C GLY A 379 21.28 17.02 -31.87
N PHE A 380 21.57 18.05 -32.67
CA PHE A 380 21.36 19.44 -32.26
C PHE A 380 19.85 19.73 -32.17
N ALA A 381 19.36 20.02 -30.99
CA ALA A 381 17.93 20.26 -30.75
C ALA A 381 17.60 21.76 -30.69
N SER A 382 18.59 22.64 -30.45
CA SER A 382 18.37 24.07 -30.27
C SER A 382 19.53 24.93 -30.85
N ILE A 383 19.21 26.20 -31.13
CA ILE A 383 20.19 27.19 -31.56
C ILE A 383 21.20 27.50 -30.44
N GLU A 384 20.77 27.39 -29.20
CA GLU A 384 21.58 27.59 -28.01
C GLU A 384 22.67 26.51 -27.91
N GLU A 385 22.38 25.27 -28.27
CA GLU A 385 23.36 24.19 -28.38
C GLU A 385 24.38 24.48 -29.46
N ILE A 386 23.96 24.90 -30.66
CA ILE A 386 24.85 25.25 -31.77
C ILE A 386 25.80 26.40 -31.38
N ALA A 387 25.31 27.41 -30.64
CA ALA A 387 26.10 28.55 -30.20
C ALA A 387 27.15 28.20 -29.13
N ASN A 388 26.87 27.19 -28.28
CA ASN A 388 27.69 26.83 -27.12
C ASN A 388 28.52 25.54 -27.33
N SER A 389 28.31 24.80 -28.42
CA SER A 389 29.03 23.55 -28.71
C SER A 389 30.48 23.82 -29.12
N ASP A 390 31.33 22.88 -28.77
CA ASP A 390 32.77 22.95 -29.16
C ASP A 390 32.96 22.54 -30.64
N ASP A 391 34.02 23.06 -31.27
CA ASP A 391 34.36 22.73 -32.66
C ASP A 391 34.54 21.22 -32.90
N THR A 392 34.81 20.45 -31.86
CA THR A 392 34.95 18.99 -31.92
C THR A 392 33.67 18.28 -32.25
N ASP A 393 32.49 18.79 -31.79
CA ASP A 393 31.18 18.19 -32.00
C ASP A 393 30.76 18.30 -33.47
N PHE A 394 31.11 19.41 -34.11
CA PHE A 394 30.86 19.64 -35.53
C PHE A 394 31.82 18.87 -36.45
N LYS A 395 33.09 18.63 -36.02
CA LYS A 395 34.08 17.90 -36.81
C LYS A 395 33.72 16.43 -37.03
N ALA A 396 32.82 15.89 -36.23
CA ALA A 396 32.30 14.55 -36.44
C ALA A 396 31.34 14.47 -37.63
N ILE A 397 30.82 15.61 -38.12
CA ILE A 397 29.82 15.68 -39.17
C ILE A 397 30.53 15.80 -40.54
N GLU A 398 30.30 14.85 -41.44
CA GLU A 398 30.86 14.88 -42.77
C GLU A 398 30.37 16.12 -43.54
N GLY A 399 31.31 16.93 -44.05
CA GLY A 399 31.02 18.10 -44.87
C GLY A 399 31.06 19.44 -44.14
N PHE A 400 31.41 19.48 -42.84
CA PHE A 400 31.56 20.72 -42.08
C PHE A 400 33.04 21.14 -42.00
N ASP A 401 33.37 22.21 -42.72
CA ASP A 401 34.68 22.87 -42.64
C ASP A 401 34.72 23.88 -41.50
N GLU A 402 35.91 24.19 -40.96
CA GLU A 402 36.10 25.16 -39.88
C GLU A 402 35.49 26.55 -40.18
N ASN A 403 35.41 26.93 -41.45
CA ASN A 403 34.77 28.19 -41.85
C ASN A 403 33.24 28.12 -41.71
N ILE A 404 32.63 27.00 -42.07
CA ILE A 404 31.18 26.75 -41.95
C ILE A 404 30.79 26.72 -40.47
N ILE A 405 31.59 26.06 -39.63
CA ILE A 405 31.34 25.95 -38.18
C ILE A 405 31.32 27.35 -37.55
N LYS A 406 32.33 28.17 -37.83
CA LYS A 406 32.44 29.56 -37.33
C LYS A 406 31.27 30.43 -37.79
N ASP A 407 30.91 30.35 -39.06
CA ASP A 407 29.77 31.11 -39.61
C ASP A 407 28.43 30.69 -38.94
N LEU A 408 28.22 29.40 -38.72
CA LEU A 408 27.04 28.87 -38.00
C LEU A 408 26.97 29.34 -36.55
N GLN A 409 28.08 29.27 -35.83
CA GLN A 409 28.16 29.74 -34.45
C GLN A 409 27.95 31.24 -34.33
N GLU A 410 28.54 32.04 -35.26
CA GLU A 410 28.32 33.49 -35.31
C GLU A 410 26.85 33.84 -35.59
N ARG A 411 26.22 33.16 -36.54
CA ARG A 411 24.76 33.32 -36.82
C ARG A 411 23.92 32.94 -35.64
N ALA A 412 24.22 31.84 -34.98
CA ALA A 412 23.51 31.38 -33.77
C ALA A 412 23.65 32.42 -32.64
N MET A 413 24.84 32.93 -32.36
CA MET A 413 25.06 33.97 -31.36
C MET A 413 24.34 35.29 -31.70
N GLN A 414 24.35 35.69 -33.00
CA GLN A 414 23.63 36.89 -33.46
C GLN A 414 22.10 36.72 -33.27
N ASN A 415 21.55 35.55 -33.59
CA ASN A 415 20.16 35.26 -33.42
C ASN A 415 19.75 35.28 -31.91
N MET A 416 20.54 34.61 -31.06
CA MET A 416 20.37 34.67 -29.61
C MET A 416 20.42 36.11 -29.06
N SER A 417 21.38 36.93 -29.55
CA SER A 417 21.49 38.33 -29.14
C SER A 417 20.25 39.16 -29.56
N LYS A 418 19.71 38.93 -30.78
CA LYS A 418 18.46 39.57 -31.24
C LYS A 418 17.31 39.15 -30.42
N LYS A 419 17.09 37.84 -30.21
CA LYS A 419 16.03 37.26 -29.43
C LYS A 419 16.03 37.76 -27.97
N ASN A 420 17.22 37.80 -27.36
CA ASN A 420 17.40 38.36 -26.01
C ASN A 420 17.07 39.88 -25.97
N LYS A 421 17.37 40.64 -26.98
CA LYS A 421 16.99 42.07 -27.05
C LYS A 421 15.49 42.25 -27.20
N GLU A 422 14.83 41.42 -28.00
CA GLU A 422 13.38 41.44 -28.18
C GLU A 422 12.67 41.03 -26.91
N LEU A 423 13.13 39.96 -26.26
CA LEU A 423 12.59 39.50 -24.97
C LEU A 423 12.76 40.59 -23.89
N LYS A 424 13.91 41.27 -23.84
CA LYS A 424 14.11 42.40 -22.91
C LYS A 424 13.19 43.59 -23.22
N LYS A 425 12.88 43.87 -24.49
CA LYS A 425 11.92 44.90 -24.88
C LYS A 425 10.52 44.50 -24.45
N LYS A 426 10.07 43.28 -24.76
CA LYS A 426 8.76 42.76 -24.31
C LYS A 426 8.58 42.77 -22.78
N LYS A 427 9.65 42.43 -22.04
CA LYS A 427 9.66 42.52 -20.58
C LYS A 427 9.43 43.97 -20.10
N THR A 428 10.07 44.98 -20.73
CA THR A 428 9.88 46.39 -20.38
C THR A 428 8.45 46.88 -20.73
N GLU A 429 7.90 46.43 -21.86
CA GLU A 429 6.53 46.73 -22.28
C GLU A 429 5.48 46.17 -21.34
N LEU A 430 5.71 44.97 -20.78
CA LEU A 430 4.85 44.32 -19.81
C LEU A 430 4.97 44.89 -18.38
N ASN A 431 5.91 45.81 -18.14
CA ASN A 431 6.19 46.41 -16.85
C ASN A 431 6.40 45.39 -15.70
N ILE A 432 7.18 44.35 -15.97
CA ILE A 432 7.51 43.33 -14.99
C ILE A 432 8.49 43.90 -13.94
N SER A 433 8.17 43.72 -12.64
CA SER A 433 8.99 44.25 -11.57
C SER A 433 10.31 43.47 -11.39
N LYS A 434 11.36 44.18 -10.92
CA LYS A 434 12.65 43.53 -10.67
C LYS A 434 12.62 42.46 -9.59
N ASP A 435 11.65 42.53 -8.66
CA ASP A 435 11.50 41.58 -7.55
C ASP A 435 11.18 40.15 -8.02
N LEU A 436 10.55 40.01 -9.22
CA LEU A 436 10.34 38.70 -9.84
C LEU A 436 11.64 38.11 -10.42
N GLU A 437 12.64 38.94 -10.77
CA GLU A 437 13.93 38.47 -11.25
C GLU A 437 14.81 37.85 -10.17
N ASP A 438 14.62 38.28 -8.91
CA ASP A 438 15.35 37.76 -7.76
C ASP A 438 15.00 36.30 -7.44
N ILE A 439 13.94 35.78 -8.03
CA ILE A 439 13.60 34.35 -7.98
C ILE A 439 14.47 33.62 -9.00
N LYS A 440 15.62 33.10 -8.54
CA LYS A 440 16.66 32.43 -9.37
C LYS A 440 16.20 31.27 -10.25
N LYS A 441 14.91 30.85 -10.15
CA LYS A 441 14.34 29.75 -10.92
C LYS A 441 13.66 30.19 -12.23
N PHE A 442 13.46 31.50 -12.45
CA PHE A 442 12.84 32.03 -13.68
C PHE A 442 13.86 32.54 -14.66
N ASN A 443 13.78 32.07 -15.89
CA ASN A 443 14.47 32.63 -17.02
C ASN A 443 13.71 33.82 -17.64
N LEU A 444 14.28 34.52 -18.63
CA LEU A 444 13.65 35.70 -19.24
C LEU A 444 12.30 35.34 -19.95
N THR A 445 12.21 34.16 -20.51
CA THR A 445 11.00 33.62 -21.18
C THR A 445 9.90 33.36 -20.18
N ASP A 446 10.25 32.81 -19.01
CA ASP A 446 9.33 32.53 -17.93
C ASP A 446 8.70 33.81 -17.36
N LEU A 447 9.54 34.85 -17.20
CA LEU A 447 9.07 36.16 -16.74
C LEU A 447 8.09 36.80 -17.74
N ILE A 448 8.29 36.65 -19.04
CA ILE A 448 7.37 37.14 -20.05
C ILE A 448 6.06 36.37 -20.01
N LYS A 449 6.11 35.03 -19.89
CA LYS A 449 4.88 34.22 -19.72
C LYS A 449 4.06 34.64 -18.50
N LEU A 450 4.71 34.93 -17.36
CA LEU A 450 4.05 35.48 -16.18
C LEU A 450 3.41 36.85 -16.48
N GLY A 451 4.15 37.75 -17.17
CA GLY A 451 3.68 39.07 -17.54
C GLY A 451 2.48 39.04 -18.50
N GLU A 452 2.45 38.13 -19.47
CA GLU A 452 1.35 37.89 -20.40
C GLU A 452 0.09 37.38 -19.65
N ASN A 453 0.24 36.66 -18.55
CA ASN A 453 -0.84 36.26 -17.66
C ASN A 453 -1.17 37.28 -16.56
N ASN A 454 -0.74 38.55 -16.75
CA ASN A 454 -0.95 39.66 -15.84
C ASN A 454 -0.26 39.55 -14.44
N ILE A 455 0.73 38.68 -14.32
CA ILE A 455 1.52 38.54 -13.11
C ILE A 455 2.81 39.38 -13.29
N LYS A 456 2.78 40.60 -12.71
CA LYS A 456 3.83 41.61 -12.94
C LYS A 456 4.71 41.85 -11.72
N ASN A 457 4.29 41.45 -10.55
CA ASN A 457 4.99 41.65 -9.29
C ASN A 457 4.94 40.41 -8.38
N LEU A 458 5.75 40.45 -7.32
CA LEU A 458 5.89 39.33 -6.38
C LEU A 458 4.59 39.01 -5.63
N ASP A 459 3.77 40.03 -5.33
CA ASP A 459 2.51 39.86 -4.60
C ASP A 459 1.47 39.11 -5.45
N GLN A 460 1.38 39.43 -6.74
CA GLN A 460 0.50 38.72 -7.68
C GLN A 460 0.94 37.26 -7.88
N LEU A 461 2.24 36.99 -7.83
CA LEU A 461 2.73 35.61 -7.85
C LEU A 461 2.43 34.87 -6.55
N ALA A 462 2.51 35.57 -5.42
CA ALA A 462 2.19 35.02 -4.11
C ALA A 462 0.69 34.70 -3.92
N ASP A 463 -0.19 35.39 -4.64
CA ASP A 463 -1.64 35.15 -4.64
C ASP A 463 -2.03 33.86 -5.38
N LEU A 464 -1.16 33.36 -6.28
CA LEU A 464 -1.46 32.12 -7.04
C LEU A 464 -1.40 30.87 -6.16
N SER A 465 -2.19 29.88 -6.59
CA SER A 465 -2.02 28.49 -6.14
C SER A 465 -0.94 27.80 -6.97
N SER A 466 -0.37 26.71 -6.42
CA SER A 466 0.62 25.90 -7.14
C SER A 466 0.05 25.31 -8.43
N ASP A 467 -1.25 24.97 -8.45
CA ASP A 467 -1.90 24.38 -9.61
C ASP A 467 -2.08 25.43 -10.74
N GLU A 468 -2.44 26.68 -10.42
CA GLU A 468 -2.50 27.79 -11.39
C GLU A 468 -1.11 28.13 -11.96
N LEU A 469 -0.08 28.10 -11.13
CA LEU A 469 1.29 28.33 -11.61
C LEU A 469 1.74 27.22 -12.57
N ILE A 470 1.42 25.97 -12.30
CA ILE A 470 1.71 24.83 -13.19
C ILE A 470 0.96 24.99 -14.53
N GLU A 471 -0.29 25.44 -14.51
CA GLU A 471 -1.09 25.67 -15.72
C GLU A 471 -0.49 26.78 -16.61
N ILE A 472 -0.02 27.88 -16.02
CA ILE A 472 0.66 28.97 -16.74
C ILE A 472 1.94 28.46 -17.47
N PHE A 473 2.62 27.47 -16.89
CA PHE A 473 3.79 26.86 -17.49
C PHE A 473 3.51 25.61 -18.32
N ASP A 474 2.29 25.44 -18.81
CA ASP A 474 1.88 24.33 -19.68
C ASP A 474 2.17 22.95 -19.08
N ASN A 475 2.00 22.79 -17.76
CA ASN A 475 2.30 21.59 -16.98
C ASN A 475 3.77 21.13 -17.02
N LYS A 476 4.71 22.00 -17.41
CA LYS A 476 6.16 21.69 -17.43
C LYS A 476 6.82 21.85 -16.06
N LEU A 477 6.19 22.56 -15.13
CA LEU A 477 6.73 22.80 -13.78
C LEU A 477 6.32 21.69 -12.83
N LYS A 478 7.28 21.11 -12.10
CA LYS A 478 7.00 20.09 -11.08
C LYS A 478 6.30 20.73 -9.87
N ARG A 479 5.35 20.03 -9.27
CA ARG A 479 4.57 20.54 -8.12
C ARG A 479 5.45 21.02 -6.96
N LYS A 480 6.55 20.30 -6.65
CA LYS A 480 7.52 20.71 -5.63
C LYS A 480 8.16 22.06 -5.92
N ASP A 481 8.52 22.30 -7.20
CA ASP A 481 9.13 23.55 -7.62
C ASP A 481 8.13 24.70 -7.59
N ALA A 482 6.88 24.45 -7.98
CA ALA A 482 5.80 25.43 -7.88
C ALA A 482 5.53 25.82 -6.42
N ASP A 483 5.44 24.84 -5.51
CA ASP A 483 5.26 25.06 -4.07
C ASP A 483 6.42 25.89 -3.48
N GLU A 484 7.67 25.58 -3.84
CA GLU A 484 8.84 26.38 -3.40
C GLU A 484 8.81 27.80 -3.89
N ILE A 485 8.46 28.03 -5.18
CA ILE A 485 8.37 29.37 -5.77
C ILE A 485 7.32 30.21 -5.05
N ILE A 486 6.12 29.65 -4.85
CA ILE A 486 5.03 30.36 -4.17
C ILE A 486 5.37 30.62 -2.70
N MET A 487 5.94 29.64 -2.00
CA MET A 487 6.36 29.85 -0.61
C MET A 487 7.42 30.94 -0.49
N LYS A 488 8.36 31.01 -1.44
CA LYS A 488 9.40 32.03 -1.47
C LYS A 488 8.86 33.40 -1.79
N SER A 489 7.86 33.51 -2.68
CA SER A 489 7.19 34.77 -2.96
C SER A 489 6.39 35.32 -1.77
N ARG A 490 5.87 34.43 -0.91
CA ARG A 490 5.15 34.75 0.32
C ARG A 490 6.04 35.11 1.52
N GLU A 491 7.36 34.91 1.42
CA GLU A 491 8.28 35.25 2.54
C GLU A 491 8.18 36.73 3.00
N ASN A 492 7.89 37.64 2.11
CA ASN A 492 7.76 39.05 2.43
C ASN A 492 6.49 39.35 3.27
N TRP A 493 5.39 38.63 3.04
CA TRP A 493 4.17 38.77 3.84
C TRP A 493 4.40 38.36 5.30
N PHE A 494 5.16 37.29 5.53
CA PHE A 494 5.51 36.85 6.89
C PHE A 494 6.53 37.74 7.61
N LYS A 495 7.32 38.55 6.87
CA LYS A 495 8.25 39.53 7.46
C LYS A 495 7.54 40.83 7.88
N GLU A 496 6.47 41.23 7.19
CA GLU A 496 5.67 42.39 7.56
C GLU A 496 4.78 42.14 8.77
N ASP A 497 4.22 40.93 8.93
CA ASP A 497 3.44 40.57 10.11
C ASP A 497 4.29 40.49 11.39
N LYS A 498 5.59 40.16 11.30
CA LYS A 498 6.52 40.17 12.43
C LYS A 498 6.96 41.58 12.84
N LYS A 499 6.74 42.62 12.02
CA LYS A 499 7.01 44.02 12.37
C LYS A 499 5.81 44.74 12.94
N LYS A 500 4.61 44.15 12.87
CA LYS A 500 3.35 44.74 13.41
C LYS A 500 2.91 44.13 14.76
N ASN A 501 3.62 43.09 15.23
CA ASN A 501 3.52 42.53 16.60
C ASN A 501 4.80 42.80 17.36
#